data_f4c3e1a6d4ce5530cd6c8ab3ac88c921
#
_entry.id   f4c3e1a6d4ce5530cd6c8ab3ac88c921
#
_cell.length_a   1.000
_cell.length_b   1.000
_cell.length_c   1.000
_cell.angle_alpha   90.00
_cell.angle_beta   90.00
_cell.angle_gamma   90.00
#
_symmetry.space_group_name_H-M   'P 1'
#
loop_
_entity.id
_entity.type
_entity.pdbx_description
1 polymer ?
#
loop_
_entity_poly.entity_id
_entity_poly.type
_entity_poly.pdbx_seq_one_letter_code
_entity_poly.pdbx_strand_id
1 'polypeptide(L)'
;FFRILLFFCYALCYTKLMTDINKTILEKAAGPTRFNPDEQRRFLETYEERVIASCTLEEARDKMYLEQYSTILTDISDRFHPVLVKISPALDESSQLQYLKKTKDLGLVASIVSDDCRHSPFGLIIHTDHPSGISPTDISSQYPNLFEKKEETAGPEKKSFWKRLFS
;
A
#
# COMPACT_ATOMS: atom_id res chain seq x y z
N PHE A 1 -0.68 -66.96 -0.79
CA PHE A 1 -0.52 -65.97 0.30
C PHE A 1 0.23 -64.73 -0.13
N PHE A 2 1.28 -64.83 -0.90
CA PHE A 2 2.13 -63.68 -1.31
C PHE A 2 1.45 -62.71 -2.27
N ARG A 3 0.53 -63.14 -3.14
CA ARG A 3 -0.21 -62.29 -4.07
C ARG A 3 -1.25 -61.41 -3.42
N ILE A 4 -1.84 -61.81 -2.29
CA ILE A 4 -2.85 -61.04 -1.56
C ILE A 4 -2.20 -59.91 -0.76
N LEU A 5 -1.00 -60.14 -0.24
CA LEU A 5 -0.21 -59.12 0.50
C LEU A 5 0.24 -57.97 -0.40
N LEU A 6 0.62 -58.26 -1.65
CA LEU A 6 0.98 -57.21 -2.65
C LEU A 6 -0.22 -56.35 -3.05
N PHE A 7 -1.42 -56.99 -3.16
CA PHE A 7 -2.64 -56.23 -3.50
C PHE A 7 -3.05 -55.28 -2.40
N PHE A 8 -2.90 -55.69 -1.14
CA PHE A 8 -3.20 -54.86 0.04
C PHE A 8 -2.21 -53.68 0.18
N CYS A 9 -0.95 -53.94 -0.10
CA CYS A 9 0.08 -52.87 -0.06
C CYS A 9 -0.14 -51.83 -1.18
N TYR A 10 -0.57 -52.25 -2.39
CA TYR A 10 -0.87 -51.40 -3.51
C TYR A 10 -2.13 -50.54 -3.24
N ALA A 11 -3.17 -51.12 -2.63
CA ALA A 11 -4.41 -50.41 -2.28
C ALA A 11 -4.17 -49.35 -1.20
N LEU A 12 -3.34 -49.65 -0.18
CA LEU A 12 -2.98 -48.70 0.89
C LEU A 12 -2.10 -47.55 0.36
N CYS A 13 -1.18 -47.83 -0.57
CA CYS A 13 -0.35 -46.79 -1.19
C CYS A 13 -1.19 -45.88 -2.11
N TYR A 14 -2.15 -46.45 -2.83
CA TYR A 14 -3.04 -45.69 -3.75
C TYR A 14 -3.99 -44.77 -2.98
N THR A 15 -4.56 -45.21 -1.86
CA THR A 15 -5.44 -44.37 -1.01
C THR A 15 -4.69 -43.23 -0.36
N LYS A 16 -3.46 -43.45 0.08
CA LYS A 16 -2.63 -42.39 0.68
C LYS A 16 -2.21 -41.34 -0.36
N LEU A 17 -1.88 -41.76 -1.57
CA LEU A 17 -1.53 -40.83 -2.67
C LEU A 17 -2.73 -39.98 -3.09
N MET A 18 -3.95 -40.55 -3.14
CA MET A 18 -5.19 -39.83 -3.48
C MET A 18 -5.59 -38.80 -2.43
N THR A 19 -5.39 -39.10 -1.13
CA THR A 19 -5.68 -38.12 -0.06
C THR A 19 -4.72 -36.95 -0.07
N ASP A 20 -3.44 -37.16 -0.36
CA ASP A 20 -2.46 -36.09 -0.45
C ASP A 20 -2.71 -35.17 -1.67
N ILE A 21 -3.10 -35.75 -2.82
CA ILE A 21 -3.47 -34.99 -4.02
C ILE A 21 -4.71 -34.13 -3.78
N ASN A 22 -5.75 -34.71 -3.17
CA ASN A 22 -6.99 -33.97 -2.87
C ASN A 22 -6.73 -32.84 -1.86
N LYS A 23 -5.88 -33.03 -0.86
CA LYS A 23 -5.47 -32.01 0.08
C LYS A 23 -4.74 -30.88 -0.62
N THR A 24 -3.78 -31.21 -1.49
CA THR A 24 -3.01 -30.22 -2.25
C THR A 24 -3.90 -29.43 -3.24
N ILE A 25 -4.90 -30.08 -3.85
CA ILE A 25 -5.87 -29.42 -4.74
C ILE A 25 -6.79 -28.48 -3.94
N LEU A 26 -7.27 -28.91 -2.77
CA LEU A 26 -8.09 -28.09 -1.88
C LEU A 26 -7.31 -26.86 -1.36
N GLU A 27 -6.06 -27.05 -0.96
CA GLU A 27 -5.18 -25.96 -0.51
C GLU A 27 -4.89 -24.97 -1.63
N LYS A 28 -4.69 -25.42 -2.87
CA LYS A 28 -4.52 -24.56 -4.04
C LYS A 28 -5.82 -23.88 -4.48
N ALA A 29 -6.95 -24.52 -4.34
CA ALA A 29 -8.27 -23.97 -4.66
C ALA A 29 -8.74 -22.95 -3.62
N ALA A 30 -8.38 -23.14 -2.33
CA ALA A 30 -8.65 -22.19 -1.26
C ALA A 30 -7.80 -20.92 -1.35
N GLY A 31 -6.77 -20.89 -2.20
CA GLY A 31 -5.77 -19.82 -2.23
C GLY A 31 -4.88 -19.81 -0.99
N PRO A 32 -3.87 -18.96 -0.94
CA PRO A 32 -3.07 -18.80 0.26
C PRO A 32 -3.97 -18.39 1.42
N THR A 33 -3.93 -19.15 2.51
CA THR A 33 -4.67 -18.83 3.75
C THR A 33 -4.19 -17.47 4.23
N ARG A 34 -4.98 -16.43 4.01
CA ARG A 34 -4.66 -15.08 4.48
C ARG A 34 -4.87 -15.04 5.99
N PHE A 35 -3.80 -14.86 6.73
CA PHE A 35 -3.90 -14.52 8.15
C PHE A 35 -4.56 -13.15 8.25
N ASN A 36 -5.67 -13.06 9.00
CA ASN A 36 -6.42 -11.82 9.22
C ASN A 36 -6.85 -11.09 7.92
N PRO A 37 -7.79 -11.67 7.15
CA PRO A 37 -8.17 -11.13 5.83
C PRO A 37 -8.79 -9.73 5.92
N ASP A 38 -9.43 -9.39 7.02
CA ASP A 38 -10.06 -8.08 7.20
C ASP A 38 -9.01 -6.97 7.40
N GLU A 39 -7.94 -7.28 8.12
CA GLU A 39 -6.80 -6.38 8.25
C GLU A 39 -6.11 -6.17 6.90
N GLN A 40 -5.88 -7.24 6.15
CA GLN A 40 -5.28 -7.13 4.81
C GLN A 40 -6.14 -6.32 3.84
N ARG A 41 -7.47 -6.46 3.88
CA ARG A 41 -8.37 -5.62 3.09
C ARG A 41 -8.27 -4.15 3.49
N ARG A 42 -8.18 -3.88 4.79
CA ARG A 42 -8.04 -2.52 5.31
C ARG A 42 -6.71 -1.89 4.93
N PHE A 43 -5.60 -2.63 5.07
CA PHE A 43 -4.24 -2.13 4.83
C PHE A 43 -3.68 -2.51 3.45
N LEU A 44 -4.52 -2.56 2.41
CA LEU A 44 -4.12 -2.76 1.01
C LEU A 44 -3.20 -3.99 0.82
N GLU A 45 -3.65 -5.16 1.28
CA GLU A 45 -2.94 -6.46 1.21
C GLU A 45 -1.66 -6.55 2.06
N THR A 46 -1.45 -5.61 3.00
CA THR A 46 -0.37 -5.69 3.98
C THR A 46 -0.91 -5.75 5.41
N TYR A 47 -0.04 -5.63 6.41
CA TYR A 47 -0.37 -5.65 7.83
C TYR A 47 0.00 -4.31 8.46
N GLU A 48 -0.79 -3.87 9.45
CA GLU A 48 -0.59 -2.59 10.14
C GLU A 48 0.83 -2.43 10.68
N GLU A 49 1.38 -3.49 11.29
CA GLU A 49 2.72 -3.49 11.87
C GLU A 49 3.86 -3.21 10.86
N ARG A 50 3.61 -3.46 9.56
CA ARG A 50 4.59 -3.27 8.49
C ARG A 50 4.50 -1.91 7.83
N VAL A 51 3.45 -1.16 8.11
CA VAL A 51 3.22 0.15 7.51
C VAL A 51 4.24 1.15 8.03
N ILE A 52 4.93 1.83 7.14
CA ILE A 52 5.82 2.96 7.45
C ILE A 52 5.03 4.26 7.36
N ALA A 53 4.31 4.42 6.26
CA ALA A 53 3.52 5.61 6.00
C ALA A 53 2.23 5.26 5.26
N SER A 54 1.15 5.93 5.60
CA SER A 54 -0.17 5.77 5.00
C SER A 54 -0.77 7.11 4.62
N CYS A 55 -1.55 7.11 3.56
CA CYS A 55 -2.28 8.25 3.05
C CYS A 55 -3.73 7.84 2.83
N THR A 56 -4.68 8.63 3.27
CA THR A 56 -6.10 8.38 3.05
C THR A 56 -6.46 8.48 1.57
N LEU A 57 -7.64 7.97 1.21
CA LEU A 57 -8.11 8.02 -0.18
C LEU A 57 -8.34 9.48 -0.64
N GLU A 58 -8.78 10.36 0.24
CA GLU A 58 -9.00 11.78 -0.05
C GLU A 58 -7.68 12.51 -0.28
N GLU A 59 -6.72 12.31 0.61
CA GLU A 59 -5.38 12.88 0.50
C GLU A 59 -4.65 12.40 -0.76
N ALA A 60 -4.76 11.11 -1.10
CA ALA A 60 -4.17 10.55 -2.31
C ALA A 60 -4.74 11.13 -3.61
N ARG A 61 -5.92 11.74 -3.58
CA ARG A 61 -6.51 12.47 -4.72
C ARG A 61 -6.03 13.91 -4.80
N ASP A 62 -5.49 14.45 -3.71
CA ASP A 62 -4.99 15.81 -3.68
C ASP A 62 -3.68 15.92 -4.48
N LYS A 63 -3.63 16.90 -5.36
CA LYS A 63 -2.47 17.19 -6.20
C LYS A 63 -1.23 17.50 -5.36
N MET A 64 -1.39 18.14 -4.20
CA MET A 64 -0.30 18.48 -3.31
C MET A 64 0.42 17.22 -2.80
N TYR A 65 -0.34 16.18 -2.41
CA TYR A 65 0.24 14.90 -2.01
C TYR A 65 1.01 14.24 -3.16
N LEU A 66 0.45 14.28 -4.36
CA LEU A 66 1.12 13.73 -5.54
C LEU A 66 2.43 14.48 -5.86
N GLU A 67 2.47 15.80 -5.69
CA GLU A 67 3.68 16.62 -5.91
C GLU A 67 4.78 16.28 -4.90
N GLN A 68 4.43 16.15 -3.62
CA GLN A 68 5.38 15.85 -2.53
C GLN A 68 5.77 14.37 -2.43
N TYR A 69 5.02 13.50 -3.09
CA TYR A 69 5.18 12.05 -2.99
C TYR A 69 6.61 11.55 -3.23
N SER A 70 7.28 12.05 -4.26
CA SER A 70 8.65 11.64 -4.58
C SER A 70 9.64 12.02 -3.49
N THR A 71 9.47 13.19 -2.86
CA THR A 71 10.31 13.67 -1.75
C THR A 71 10.14 12.78 -0.54
N ILE A 72 8.89 12.48 -0.18
CA ILE A 72 8.55 11.61 0.95
C ILE A 72 9.10 10.19 0.72
N LEU A 73 8.90 9.65 -0.48
CA LEU A 73 9.32 8.31 -0.82
C LEU A 73 10.85 8.16 -0.82
N THR A 74 11.57 9.19 -1.25
CA THR A 74 13.05 9.22 -1.18
C THR A 74 13.51 9.20 0.28
N ASP A 75 12.97 10.06 1.14
CA ASP A 75 13.33 10.09 2.56
C ASP A 75 13.03 8.75 3.26
N ILE A 76 11.91 8.11 2.94
CA ILE A 76 11.57 6.79 3.47
C ILE A 76 12.53 5.73 2.95
N SER A 77 12.88 5.76 1.66
CA SER A 77 13.79 4.77 1.06
C SER A 77 15.22 4.86 1.58
N ASP A 78 15.65 6.02 2.04
CA ASP A 78 16.97 6.19 2.67
C ASP A 78 17.03 5.57 4.08
N ARG A 79 15.88 5.42 4.73
CA ARG A 79 15.79 4.91 6.12
C ARG A 79 15.38 3.45 6.23
N PHE A 80 14.61 2.94 5.27
CA PHE A 80 14.02 1.61 5.32
C PHE A 80 14.33 0.80 4.06
N HIS A 81 14.58 -0.51 4.24
CA HIS A 81 14.78 -1.47 3.16
C HIS A 81 14.21 -2.84 3.53
N PRO A 82 13.45 -3.49 2.66
CA PRO A 82 12.92 -3.00 1.38
C PRO A 82 11.73 -2.04 1.59
N VAL A 83 11.53 -1.13 0.65
CA VAL A 83 10.34 -0.27 0.60
C VAL A 83 9.44 -0.72 -0.54
N LEU A 84 8.20 -0.97 -0.20
CA LEU A 84 7.16 -1.44 -1.10
C LEU A 84 5.96 -0.49 -1.03
N VAL A 85 5.31 -0.22 -2.16
CA VAL A 85 4.15 0.66 -2.22
C VAL A 85 2.92 -0.08 -2.70
N LYS A 86 1.82 0.08 -1.98
CA LYS A 86 0.49 -0.43 -2.33
C LYS A 86 -0.42 0.74 -2.69
N ILE A 87 -1.08 0.62 -3.84
CA ILE A 87 -1.96 1.64 -4.40
C ILE A 87 -3.38 1.11 -4.42
N SER A 88 -4.32 1.89 -3.90
CA SER A 88 -5.74 1.50 -3.83
C SER A 88 -6.38 1.42 -5.22
N PRO A 89 -7.24 0.41 -5.48
CA PRO A 89 -8.05 0.34 -6.68
C PRO A 89 -9.20 1.35 -6.70
N ALA A 90 -9.46 2.04 -5.57
CA ALA A 90 -10.49 3.07 -5.46
C ALA A 90 -10.03 4.45 -5.96
N LEU A 91 -8.73 4.63 -6.23
CA LEU A 91 -8.22 5.81 -6.92
C LEU A 91 -8.56 5.74 -8.40
N ASP A 92 -8.67 6.91 -9.04
CA ASP A 92 -8.79 6.99 -10.50
C ASP A 92 -7.52 6.48 -11.21
N GLU A 93 -7.69 5.95 -12.40
CA GLU A 93 -6.60 5.32 -13.18
C GLU A 93 -5.43 6.28 -13.43
N SER A 94 -5.73 7.56 -13.68
CA SER A 94 -4.70 8.58 -13.87
C SER A 94 -3.80 8.76 -12.65
N SER A 95 -4.39 8.84 -11.45
CA SER A 95 -3.66 8.94 -10.19
C SER A 95 -2.87 7.67 -9.89
N GLN A 96 -3.47 6.50 -10.10
CA GLN A 96 -2.77 5.21 -9.94
C GLN A 96 -1.50 5.15 -10.81
N LEU A 97 -1.62 5.52 -12.09
CA LEU A 97 -0.48 5.50 -13.01
C LEU A 97 0.60 6.52 -12.63
N GLN A 98 0.22 7.70 -12.14
CA GLN A 98 1.18 8.71 -11.70
C GLN A 98 1.97 8.25 -10.48
N TYR A 99 1.31 7.66 -9.46
CA TYR A 99 1.99 7.09 -8.29
C TYR A 99 2.88 5.92 -8.68
N LEU A 100 2.39 5.02 -9.53
CA LEU A 100 3.15 3.88 -10.04
C LEU A 100 4.42 4.33 -10.77
N LYS A 101 4.29 5.34 -11.66
CA LYS A 101 5.43 5.89 -12.41
C LYS A 101 6.46 6.52 -11.48
N LYS A 102 6.04 7.42 -10.60
CA LYS A 102 6.95 8.09 -9.64
C LYS A 102 7.70 7.10 -8.75
N THR A 103 7.04 6.02 -8.31
CA THR A 103 7.69 4.96 -7.52
C THR A 103 8.74 4.21 -8.35
N LYS A 104 8.41 3.87 -9.59
CA LYS A 104 9.35 3.20 -10.50
C LYS A 104 10.54 4.08 -10.89
N ASP A 105 10.33 5.37 -11.05
CA ASP A 105 11.39 6.34 -11.38
C ASP A 105 12.45 6.41 -10.25
N LEU A 106 12.06 6.09 -9.01
CA LEU A 106 12.96 5.95 -7.86
C LEU A 106 13.54 4.53 -7.70
N GLY A 107 13.26 3.62 -8.63
CA GLY A 107 13.74 2.24 -8.58
C GLY A 107 13.03 1.35 -7.54
N LEU A 108 11.89 1.80 -7.00
CA LEU A 108 11.13 1.08 -5.99
C LEU A 108 9.98 0.27 -6.62
N VAL A 109 9.44 -0.66 -5.83
CA VAL A 109 8.37 -1.55 -6.26
C VAL A 109 7.01 -1.00 -5.80
N ALA A 110 6.11 -0.81 -6.75
CA ALA A 110 4.72 -0.48 -6.48
C ALA A 110 3.77 -1.48 -7.14
N SER A 111 2.63 -1.73 -6.51
CA SER A 111 1.55 -2.55 -7.05
C SER A 111 0.19 -1.94 -6.75
N ILE A 112 -0.71 -2.00 -7.74
CA ILE A 112 -2.12 -1.74 -7.54
C ILE A 112 -2.72 -3.02 -6.97
N VAL A 113 -3.43 -2.92 -5.84
CA VAL A 113 -3.98 -4.09 -5.15
C VAL A 113 -5.30 -4.55 -5.77
N SER A 114 -5.77 -5.72 -5.36
CA SER A 114 -7.01 -6.30 -5.86
C SER A 114 -8.25 -5.49 -5.47
N ASP A 115 -9.35 -5.68 -6.23
CA ASP A 115 -10.64 -5.01 -5.95
C ASP A 115 -11.23 -5.35 -4.58
N ASP A 116 -10.79 -6.42 -3.94
CA ASP A 116 -11.18 -6.78 -2.57
C ASP A 116 -10.84 -5.68 -1.55
N CYS A 117 -9.87 -4.84 -1.86
CA CYS A 117 -9.43 -3.71 -1.03
C CYS A 117 -10.08 -2.38 -1.39
N ARG A 118 -11.09 -2.36 -2.28
CA ARG A 118 -11.77 -1.12 -2.75
C ARG A 118 -12.40 -0.30 -1.63
N HIS A 119 -12.79 -0.94 -0.54
CA HIS A 119 -13.40 -0.29 0.64
C HIS A 119 -12.39 0.12 1.72
N SER A 120 -11.10 0.01 1.43
CA SER A 120 -10.05 0.50 2.32
C SER A 120 -10.15 2.03 2.49
N PRO A 121 -9.91 2.57 3.70
CA PRO A 121 -9.83 4.01 3.91
C PRO A 121 -8.56 4.62 3.31
N PHE A 122 -7.58 3.80 2.98
CA PHE A 122 -6.29 4.23 2.47
C PHE A 122 -6.25 4.27 0.95
N GLY A 123 -5.67 5.35 0.41
CA GLY A 123 -5.33 5.49 -1.01
C GLY A 123 -3.97 4.92 -1.34
N LEU A 124 -3.01 5.10 -0.42
CA LEU A 124 -1.63 4.64 -0.55
C LEU A 124 -1.12 4.09 0.78
N ILE A 125 -0.34 3.02 0.70
CA ILE A 125 0.42 2.49 1.84
C ILE A 125 1.86 2.23 1.39
N ILE A 126 2.81 2.76 2.15
CA ILE A 126 4.24 2.50 2.03
C ILE A 126 4.61 1.57 3.19
N HIS A 127 5.17 0.41 2.87
CA HIS A 127 5.44 -0.63 3.87
C HIS A 127 6.77 -1.36 3.62
N THR A 128 7.20 -2.12 4.61
CA THR A 128 8.31 -3.08 4.52
C THR A 128 7.80 -4.52 4.52
N ASP A 129 8.68 -5.49 4.43
CA ASP A 129 8.42 -6.92 4.59
C ASP A 129 8.49 -7.40 6.06
N HIS A 130 8.87 -6.52 6.98
CA HIS A 130 9.02 -6.75 8.43
C HIS A 130 8.32 -5.63 9.22
N PRO A 131 8.12 -5.76 10.55
CA PRO A 131 7.55 -4.71 11.37
C PRO A 131 8.36 -3.41 11.28
N SER A 132 7.70 -2.29 10.97
CA SER A 132 8.35 -0.98 10.82
C SER A 132 8.65 -0.28 12.15
N GLY A 133 7.86 -0.56 13.18
CA GLY A 133 7.95 0.12 14.48
C GLY A 133 7.56 1.60 14.45
N ILE A 134 6.96 2.08 13.36
CA ILE A 134 6.56 3.49 13.18
C ILE A 134 5.16 3.74 13.73
N SER A 135 5.01 4.81 14.47
CA SER A 135 3.72 5.37 14.90
C SER A 135 3.89 6.87 15.18
N PRO A 136 3.02 7.74 14.65
CA PRO A 136 1.91 7.48 13.74
C PRO A 136 2.37 7.15 12.31
N THR A 137 1.53 6.41 11.57
CA THR A 137 1.82 6.05 10.17
C THR A 137 1.27 7.04 9.15
N ASP A 138 0.47 8.00 9.57
CA ASP A 138 -0.12 9.02 8.70
C ASP A 138 0.95 9.97 8.14
N ILE A 139 0.97 10.13 6.81
CA ILE A 139 1.96 10.96 6.11
C ILE A 139 1.89 12.41 6.54
N SER A 140 0.70 12.98 6.72
CA SER A 140 0.53 14.38 7.11
C SER A 140 1.08 14.65 8.53
N SER A 141 0.98 13.65 9.42
CA SER A 141 1.57 13.72 10.76
C SER A 141 3.09 13.57 10.77
N GLN A 142 3.64 12.76 9.86
CA GLN A 142 5.10 12.56 9.76
C GLN A 142 5.81 13.73 9.07
N TYR A 143 5.14 14.38 8.12
CA TYR A 143 5.71 15.44 7.28
C TYR A 143 4.85 16.73 7.30
N PRO A 144 4.56 17.31 8.49
CA PRO A 144 3.66 18.47 8.58
C PRO A 144 4.16 19.66 7.74
N ASN A 145 5.46 19.87 7.70
CA ASN A 145 6.07 20.99 6.95
C ASN A 145 5.82 20.94 5.42
N LEU A 146 5.54 19.75 4.85
CA LEU A 146 5.27 19.61 3.43
C LEU A 146 3.81 19.94 3.07
N PHE A 147 2.91 19.87 4.05
CA PHE A 147 1.47 20.02 3.89
C PHE A 147 0.91 21.26 4.58
N GLU A 148 1.70 21.94 5.42
CA GLU A 148 1.33 23.27 5.88
C GLU A 148 1.18 24.16 4.65
N LYS A 149 -0.06 24.59 4.37
CA LYS A 149 -0.28 25.72 3.48
C LYS A 149 0.63 26.84 4.03
N LYS A 150 1.66 27.24 3.29
CA LYS A 150 2.21 28.58 3.45
C LYS A 150 1.00 29.48 3.38
N GLU A 151 0.49 29.94 4.53
CA GLU A 151 -0.24 31.19 4.53
C GLU A 151 0.71 32.15 3.82
N GLU A 152 0.35 32.49 2.58
CA GLU A 152 0.93 33.66 1.96
C GLU A 152 0.68 34.75 2.99
N THR A 153 1.72 35.06 3.75
CA THR A 153 1.75 36.30 4.51
C THR A 153 1.39 37.33 3.48
N ALA A 154 0.15 37.80 3.53
CA ALA A 154 -0.32 38.93 2.75
C ALA A 154 0.75 39.99 2.93
N GLY A 155 1.56 40.13 1.89
CA GLY A 155 2.60 41.16 1.86
C GLY A 155 1.91 42.46 2.22
N PRO A 156 2.57 43.39 2.91
CA PRO A 156 1.94 44.60 3.42
C PRO A 156 1.15 45.21 2.28
N GLU A 157 -0.17 45.38 2.51
CA GLU A 157 -1.08 46.05 1.59
C GLU A 157 -0.34 47.24 1.01
N LYS A 158 -0.08 47.22 -0.29
CA LYS A 158 0.31 48.43 -1.01
C LYS A 158 -0.85 49.38 -0.86
N LYS A 159 -0.82 50.15 0.25
CA LYS A 159 -1.74 51.26 0.45
C LYS A 159 -1.71 52.08 -0.81
N SER A 160 -2.83 52.08 -1.49
CA SER A 160 -3.12 52.71 -2.76
C SER A 160 -2.41 54.08 -2.84
N PHE A 161 -1.37 54.16 -3.58
CA PHE A 161 -0.64 55.39 -3.94
C PHE A 161 -1.54 56.41 -4.64
N TRP A 162 -2.66 55.95 -5.16
CA TRP A 162 -3.64 56.72 -5.91
C TRP A 162 -4.45 57.70 -5.09
N LYS A 163 -4.54 57.54 -3.76
CA LYS A 163 -5.28 58.45 -2.91
C LYS A 163 -4.55 59.77 -2.59
N ARG A 164 -3.28 59.87 -2.95
CA ARG A 164 -2.43 61.06 -2.68
C ARG A 164 -2.31 61.99 -3.86
N LEU A 165 -2.83 61.61 -5.03
CA LEU A 165 -2.71 62.44 -6.27
C LEU A 165 -3.96 63.28 -6.56
N PHE A 166 -5.06 63.11 -5.80
CA PHE A 166 -6.32 63.84 -6.01
C PHE A 166 -6.90 64.45 -4.72
N SER A 167 -6.02 64.95 -3.87
CA SER A 167 -6.43 65.80 -2.76
C SER A 167 -5.63 67.10 -2.74
#